data_225aea590e7bd849c3a09cfd52747dc5
#
_entry.id   225aea590e7bd849c3a09cfd52747dc5
#
_cell.length_a   1.000
_cell.length_b   1.000
_cell.length_c   1.000
_cell.angle_alpha   90.00
_cell.angle_beta   90.00
_cell.angle_gamma   90.00
#
_symmetry.space_group_name_H-M   'P 1'
#
loop_
_entity.id
_entity.type
_entity.pdbx_description
1 polymer ?
#
loop_
_entity_poly.entity_id
_entity_poly.type
_entity_poly.pdbx_seq_one_letter_code
_entity_poly.pdbx_strand_id
1 'polypeptide(L)'
;MTLGDKFPRYLQQPPVCGVVCNMEHNRPAETLVLPPRGWRITPRHALVAALVCWVGFAVTVWMVLGNQLGSFDSAGLQYFRAGPDAVPWGPPAVLEAVRDWTALGGVLLRNLFALITIAALLLVRLRREATLLAVTILSGWVVNTLIKSLVGRPRPTIVSHLAEAGGSSFPSGHSFNSAVVYMGMALALASLSARRGVRWSMIAGAALVTALIALSRVWLGVHYPSDVLAGWLGGMGWALTASAMLYRPARDLADAAAPAIEAATPGELTG
;
A
#
# COMPACT_ATOMS: atom_id res chain seq x y z
N MET A 1 17.64 72.38 -20.42
CA MET A 1 18.01 70.97 -20.45
C MET A 1 16.83 70.18 -19.88
N THR A 2 15.96 69.74 -20.79
CA THR A 2 14.67 69.13 -20.49
C THR A 2 14.84 67.58 -20.33
N LEU A 3 14.55 67.07 -19.15
CA LEU A 3 14.51 65.65 -18.84
C LEU A 3 13.15 65.05 -19.30
N GLY A 4 13.10 64.63 -20.53
CA GLY A 4 11.91 64.03 -21.05
C GLY A 4 12.23 63.13 -22.22
N ASP A 5 12.63 61.86 -21.98
CA ASP A 5 12.62 60.81 -23.02
C ASP A 5 13.28 59.50 -22.52
N LYS A 6 12.73 58.87 -21.44
CA LYS A 6 13.20 57.53 -21.03
C LYS A 6 12.11 56.63 -20.43
N PHE A 7 10.87 56.72 -20.90
CA PHE A 7 9.86 55.70 -20.53
C PHE A 7 9.24 55.06 -21.78
N PRO A 8 9.13 53.75 -21.85
CA PRO A 8 8.56 53.07 -23.02
C PRO A 8 7.07 53.38 -23.15
N ARG A 9 6.60 53.57 -24.40
CA ARG A 9 5.26 54.08 -24.80
C ARG A 9 4.06 53.21 -24.40
N TYR A 10 4.24 52.02 -23.79
CA TYR A 10 3.12 51.18 -23.39
C TYR A 10 2.50 51.56 -22.04
N LEU A 11 3.05 52.55 -21.33
CA LEU A 11 2.50 53.05 -20.07
C LEU A 11 1.61 54.30 -20.22
N GLN A 12 1.27 54.72 -21.44
CA GLN A 12 0.45 55.91 -21.72
C GLN A 12 -0.98 55.60 -22.17
N GLN A 13 -1.50 54.39 -21.94
CA GLN A 13 -2.92 54.15 -22.21
C GLN A 13 -3.75 54.53 -20.98
N PRO A 14 -4.84 55.32 -21.12
CA PRO A 14 -5.71 55.58 -19.99
C PRO A 14 -6.43 54.31 -19.53
N PRO A 15 -6.70 54.15 -18.23
CA PRO A 15 -7.41 52.99 -17.74
C PRO A 15 -8.80 52.94 -18.36
N VAL A 16 -9.11 51.89 -19.10
CA VAL A 16 -10.47 51.59 -19.56
C VAL A 16 -11.32 51.24 -18.33
N CYS A 17 -11.89 52.27 -17.73
CA CYS A 17 -12.85 52.15 -16.64
C CYS A 17 -14.14 51.59 -17.23
N GLY A 18 -14.39 50.30 -17.04
CA GLY A 18 -15.64 49.71 -17.52
C GLY A 18 -15.83 48.21 -17.31
N VAL A 19 -14.82 47.45 -16.92
CA VAL A 19 -14.94 45.97 -16.87
C VAL A 19 -14.44 45.33 -15.52
N VAL A 20 -14.19 46.12 -14.50
CA VAL A 20 -13.59 45.60 -13.25
C VAL A 20 -14.62 45.32 -12.11
N CYS A 21 -15.91 45.52 -12.35
CA CYS A 21 -16.89 45.37 -11.25
C CYS A 21 -17.72 44.07 -11.23
N ASN A 22 -17.32 42.98 -11.91
CA ASN A 22 -18.08 41.72 -11.79
C ASN A 22 -17.23 40.44 -11.86
N MET A 23 -15.96 40.49 -11.47
CA MET A 23 -15.09 39.31 -11.52
C MET A 23 -14.85 38.57 -10.19
N GLU A 24 -15.53 38.94 -9.10
CA GLU A 24 -15.28 38.26 -7.79
C GLU A 24 -16.23 37.13 -7.46
N HIS A 25 -17.25 36.84 -8.29
CA HIS A 25 -18.21 35.76 -7.98
C HIS A 25 -18.24 34.59 -8.95
N ASN A 26 -17.37 34.56 -9.94
CA ASN A 26 -17.31 33.42 -10.86
C ASN A 26 -15.85 32.99 -11.11
N ARG A 27 -15.09 32.74 -10.03
CA ARG A 27 -13.97 31.80 -10.18
C ARG A 27 -14.62 30.47 -10.47
N PRO A 28 -14.45 29.87 -11.67
CA PRO A 28 -14.80 28.47 -11.81
C PRO A 28 -14.06 27.77 -10.69
N ALA A 29 -14.81 27.03 -9.83
CA ALA A 29 -14.19 26.16 -8.85
C ALA A 29 -13.07 25.46 -9.60
N GLU A 30 -11.81 25.64 -9.17
CA GLU A 30 -10.68 24.91 -9.70
C GLU A 30 -11.08 23.44 -9.60
N THR A 31 -11.71 22.96 -10.65
CA THR A 31 -11.96 21.54 -10.81
C THR A 31 -10.58 20.97 -10.88
N LEU A 32 -10.11 20.46 -9.76
CA LEU A 32 -8.92 19.62 -9.70
C LEU A 32 -9.15 18.57 -10.77
N VAL A 33 -8.64 18.80 -11.97
CA VAL A 33 -8.67 17.82 -13.07
C VAL A 33 -7.72 16.73 -12.62
N LEU A 34 -8.27 15.86 -11.76
CA LEU A 34 -7.57 14.65 -11.39
C LEU A 34 -7.29 13.91 -12.70
N PRO A 35 -6.04 13.54 -12.96
CA PRO A 35 -5.68 12.83 -14.18
C PRO A 35 -6.59 11.62 -14.35
N PRO A 36 -6.95 11.23 -15.59
CA PRO A 36 -7.91 10.17 -15.86
C PRO A 36 -7.60 8.96 -15.00
N ARG A 37 -8.57 8.62 -14.13
CA ARG A 37 -8.47 7.62 -13.07
C ARG A 37 -8.38 6.23 -13.69
N GLY A 38 -7.16 5.76 -13.91
CA GLY A 38 -6.92 4.37 -14.27
C GLY A 38 -5.76 3.84 -13.48
N TRP A 39 -5.93 2.66 -12.87
CA TRP A 39 -4.80 1.91 -12.34
C TRP A 39 -3.71 1.83 -13.39
N ARG A 40 -2.56 2.44 -13.11
CA ARG A 40 -1.48 2.54 -14.10
C ARG A 40 -0.42 1.44 -13.95
N ILE A 41 -0.68 0.47 -13.06
CA ILE A 41 -0.06 -0.84 -13.15
C ILE A 41 -0.97 -1.66 -14.02
N THR A 42 -0.46 -2.13 -15.16
CA THR A 42 -1.28 -2.96 -16.05
C THR A 42 -1.76 -4.18 -15.26
N PRO A 43 -3.05 -4.55 -15.34
CA PRO A 43 -3.59 -5.69 -14.59
C PRO A 43 -2.79 -6.97 -14.84
N ARG A 44 -2.21 -7.12 -16.02
CA ARG A 44 -1.33 -8.25 -16.35
C ARG A 44 -0.12 -8.36 -15.42
N HIS A 45 0.60 -7.24 -15.16
CA HIS A 45 1.75 -7.26 -14.25
C HIS A 45 1.33 -7.52 -12.80
N ALA A 46 0.20 -6.95 -12.36
CA ALA A 46 -0.34 -7.23 -11.03
C ALA A 46 -0.76 -8.69 -10.87
N LEU A 47 -1.40 -9.28 -11.88
CA LEU A 47 -1.79 -10.70 -11.89
C LEU A 47 -0.59 -11.63 -11.90
N VAL A 48 0.43 -11.34 -12.73
CA VAL A 48 1.66 -12.15 -12.75
C VAL A 48 2.37 -12.10 -11.40
N ALA A 49 2.52 -10.91 -10.82
CA ALA A 49 3.12 -10.75 -9.50
C ALA A 49 2.29 -11.45 -8.41
N ALA A 50 0.96 -11.35 -8.45
CA ALA A 50 0.06 -12.06 -7.55
C ALA A 50 0.22 -13.58 -7.70
N LEU A 51 0.27 -14.09 -8.93
CA LEU A 51 0.47 -15.53 -9.19
C LEU A 51 1.79 -16.03 -8.62
N VAL A 52 2.89 -15.30 -8.85
CA VAL A 52 4.20 -15.65 -8.26
C VAL A 52 4.13 -15.70 -6.74
N CYS A 53 3.48 -14.71 -6.10
CA CYS A 53 3.29 -14.70 -4.66
C CYS A 53 2.44 -15.89 -4.18
N TRP A 54 1.35 -16.21 -4.87
CA TRP A 54 0.47 -17.33 -4.51
C TRP A 54 1.13 -18.69 -4.71
N VAL A 55 1.92 -18.86 -5.79
CA VAL A 55 2.71 -20.08 -6.00
C VAL A 55 3.74 -20.24 -4.88
N GLY A 56 4.49 -19.17 -4.55
CA GLY A 56 5.45 -19.20 -3.44
C GLY A 56 4.78 -19.47 -2.09
N PHE A 57 3.62 -18.90 -1.83
CA PHE A 57 2.81 -19.19 -0.64
C PHE A 57 2.40 -20.67 -0.59
N ALA A 58 1.83 -21.19 -1.68
CA ALA A 58 1.37 -22.58 -1.76
C ALA A 58 2.52 -23.59 -1.58
N VAL A 59 3.67 -23.33 -2.21
CA VAL A 59 4.89 -24.14 -2.03
C VAL A 59 5.34 -24.10 -0.56
N THR A 60 5.34 -22.92 0.08
CA THR A 60 5.74 -22.81 1.49
C THR A 60 4.76 -23.57 2.39
N VAL A 61 3.44 -23.46 2.17
CA VAL A 61 2.42 -24.23 2.90
C VAL A 61 2.67 -25.73 2.74
N TRP A 62 2.88 -26.20 1.50
CA TRP A 62 3.12 -27.61 1.22
C TRP A 62 4.37 -28.14 1.96
N MET A 63 5.46 -27.38 1.92
CA MET A 63 6.71 -27.76 2.60
C MET A 63 6.57 -27.73 4.14
N VAL A 64 5.81 -26.78 4.69
CA VAL A 64 5.53 -26.69 6.14
C VAL A 64 4.68 -27.89 6.59
N LEU A 65 3.60 -28.22 5.85
CA LEU A 65 2.74 -29.36 6.16
C LEU A 65 3.49 -30.71 5.99
N GLY A 66 4.42 -30.77 5.05
CA GLY A 66 5.32 -31.92 4.84
C GLY A 66 6.51 -31.99 5.80
N ASN A 67 6.62 -31.06 6.75
CA ASN A 67 7.71 -30.97 7.74
C ASN A 67 9.12 -30.88 7.13
N GLN A 68 9.24 -30.30 5.93
CA GLN A 68 10.47 -30.26 5.13
C GLN A 68 11.37 -29.05 5.43
N LEU A 69 10.87 -28.06 6.20
CA LEU A 69 11.55 -26.79 6.48
C LEU A 69 12.22 -26.72 7.86
N GLY A 70 12.30 -27.81 8.60
CA GLY A 70 12.81 -27.80 9.97
C GLY A 70 14.25 -27.27 10.10
N SER A 71 15.16 -27.69 9.21
CA SER A 71 16.55 -27.18 9.18
C SER A 71 16.64 -25.70 8.78
N PHE A 72 15.88 -25.28 7.78
CA PHE A 72 15.81 -23.89 7.36
C PHE A 72 15.27 -23.00 8.49
N ASP A 73 14.20 -23.41 9.14
CA ASP A 73 13.55 -22.68 10.24
C ASP A 73 14.46 -22.58 11.47
N SER A 74 15.13 -23.67 11.83
CA SER A 74 16.09 -23.69 12.94
C SER A 74 17.30 -22.82 12.66
N ALA A 75 17.91 -22.95 11.47
CA ALA A 75 19.07 -22.14 11.06
C ALA A 75 18.74 -20.64 11.05
N GLY A 76 17.57 -20.27 10.52
CA GLY A 76 17.17 -18.86 10.46
C GLY A 76 16.88 -18.23 11.83
N LEU A 77 16.36 -19.00 12.80
CA LEU A 77 16.20 -18.52 14.17
C LEU A 77 17.53 -18.38 14.89
N GLN A 78 18.44 -19.34 14.71
CA GLN A 78 19.76 -19.33 15.32
C GLN A 78 20.68 -18.27 14.73
N TYR A 79 20.50 -17.91 13.45
CA TYR A 79 21.30 -16.88 12.80
C TYR A 79 21.38 -15.55 13.54
N PHE A 80 20.29 -15.18 14.24
CA PHE A 80 20.21 -13.96 15.03
C PHE A 80 20.57 -14.16 16.52
N ARG A 81 21.24 -15.25 16.84
CA ARG A 81 21.65 -15.58 18.20
C ARG A 81 23.16 -15.76 18.28
N ALA A 82 23.75 -15.35 19.38
CA ALA A 82 25.17 -15.46 19.65
C ALA A 82 25.45 -16.18 20.95
N GLY A 83 26.53 -16.95 20.99
CA GLY A 83 26.99 -17.66 22.18
C GLY A 83 26.13 -18.85 22.59
N PRO A 84 26.54 -19.57 23.63
CA PRO A 84 25.87 -20.77 24.12
C PRO A 84 24.49 -20.48 24.73
N ASP A 85 24.28 -19.26 25.25
CA ASP A 85 23.03 -18.85 25.86
C ASP A 85 22.00 -18.30 24.85
N ALA A 86 22.30 -18.42 23.56
CA ALA A 86 21.44 -17.94 22.47
C ALA A 86 20.98 -16.47 22.66
N VAL A 87 21.90 -15.59 23.09
CA VAL A 87 21.63 -14.17 23.29
C VAL A 87 21.32 -13.50 21.95
N PRO A 88 20.38 -12.55 21.87
CA PRO A 88 20.12 -11.77 20.65
C PRO A 88 21.38 -11.07 20.17
N TRP A 89 21.61 -11.12 18.86
CA TRP A 89 22.74 -10.47 18.23
C TRP A 89 22.61 -8.94 18.27
N GLY A 90 23.62 -8.25 18.72
CA GLY A 90 23.74 -6.79 18.74
C GLY A 90 23.56 -6.16 20.13
N PRO A 91 23.87 -4.85 20.26
CA PRO A 91 23.64 -4.09 21.49
C PRO A 91 22.16 -3.88 21.79
N PRO A 92 21.76 -3.49 23.02
CA PRO A 92 20.37 -3.24 23.40
C PRO A 92 19.60 -2.31 22.45
N ALA A 93 20.26 -1.31 21.86
CA ALA A 93 19.66 -0.41 20.88
C ALA A 93 19.15 -1.13 19.62
N VAL A 94 19.77 -2.25 19.23
CA VAL A 94 19.27 -3.07 18.11
C VAL A 94 17.95 -3.75 18.47
N LEU A 95 17.81 -4.23 19.68
CA LEU A 95 16.55 -4.81 20.17
C LEU A 95 15.44 -3.77 20.16
N GLU A 96 15.70 -2.55 20.60
CA GLU A 96 14.73 -1.44 20.57
C GLU A 96 14.34 -1.10 19.13
N ALA A 97 15.30 -0.92 18.23
CA ALA A 97 15.04 -0.65 16.81
C ALA A 97 14.19 -1.76 16.15
N VAL A 98 14.46 -3.04 16.47
CA VAL A 98 13.65 -4.17 15.95
C VAL A 98 12.25 -4.16 16.53
N ARG A 99 12.09 -3.76 17.81
CA ARG A 99 10.76 -3.59 18.42
C ARG A 99 9.99 -2.44 17.79
N ASP A 100 10.63 -1.34 17.46
CA ASP A 100 10.00 -0.21 16.76
C ASP A 100 9.55 -0.62 15.36
N TRP A 101 10.40 -1.34 14.61
CA TRP A 101 10.02 -1.88 13.31
C TRP A 101 8.84 -2.84 13.40
N THR A 102 8.85 -3.77 14.36
CA THR A 102 7.75 -4.72 14.50
C THR A 102 6.45 -4.04 14.93
N ALA A 103 6.52 -2.91 15.66
CA ALA A 103 5.35 -2.14 16.08
C ALA A 103 4.54 -1.61 14.88
N LEU A 104 5.21 -1.26 13.75
CA LEU A 104 4.53 -0.89 12.51
C LEU A 104 3.65 -2.02 11.96
N GLY A 105 4.01 -3.29 12.22
CA GLY A 105 3.20 -4.47 11.88
C GLY A 105 2.15 -4.83 12.93
N GLY A 106 2.19 -4.19 14.10
CA GLY A 106 1.23 -4.38 15.19
C GLY A 106 -0.19 -3.94 14.84
N VAL A 107 -1.15 -4.42 15.59
CA VAL A 107 -2.58 -4.15 15.32
C VAL A 107 -2.88 -2.65 15.37
N LEU A 108 -2.33 -1.93 16.37
CA LEU A 108 -2.63 -0.52 16.59
C LEU A 108 -2.12 0.35 15.45
N LEU A 109 -0.80 0.40 15.21
CA LEU A 109 -0.21 1.32 14.23
C LEU A 109 -0.62 1.00 12.81
N ARG A 110 -0.59 -0.27 12.43
CA ARG A 110 -1.05 -0.72 11.11
C ARG A 110 -2.48 -0.29 10.81
N ASN A 111 -3.42 -0.52 11.75
CA ASN A 111 -4.82 -0.16 11.55
C ASN A 111 -5.03 1.35 11.61
N LEU A 112 -4.26 2.08 12.42
CA LEU A 112 -4.29 3.54 12.45
C LEU A 112 -3.90 4.12 11.08
N PHE A 113 -2.79 3.66 10.48
CA PHE A 113 -2.39 4.10 9.14
C PHE A 113 -3.42 3.73 8.07
N ALA A 114 -4.03 2.54 8.16
CA ALA A 114 -5.12 2.14 7.27
C ALA A 114 -6.32 3.09 7.38
N LEU A 115 -6.77 3.39 8.60
CA LEU A 115 -7.89 4.29 8.86
C LEU A 115 -7.61 5.72 8.38
N ILE A 116 -6.41 6.26 8.67
CA ILE A 116 -6.00 7.57 8.18
C ILE A 116 -6.04 7.62 6.65
N THR A 117 -5.51 6.58 5.99
CA THR A 117 -5.51 6.53 4.52
C THR A 117 -6.93 6.43 3.96
N ILE A 118 -7.79 5.60 4.56
CA ILE A 118 -9.20 5.48 4.15
C ILE A 118 -9.92 6.82 4.35
N ALA A 119 -9.73 7.48 5.50
CA ALA A 119 -10.32 8.78 5.78
C ALA A 119 -9.84 9.85 4.78
N ALA A 120 -8.54 9.91 4.49
CA ALA A 120 -7.98 10.82 3.49
C ALA A 120 -8.60 10.59 2.10
N LEU A 121 -8.74 9.33 1.67
CA LEU A 121 -9.38 8.99 0.41
C LEU A 121 -10.85 9.42 0.38
N LEU A 122 -11.58 9.29 1.49
CA LEU A 122 -12.97 9.74 1.60
C LEU A 122 -13.09 11.27 1.57
N LEU A 123 -12.19 12.00 2.26
CA LEU A 123 -12.15 13.46 2.26
C LEU A 123 -11.90 14.04 0.85
N VAL A 124 -11.02 13.41 0.07
CA VAL A 124 -10.80 13.78 -1.33
C VAL A 124 -11.83 13.15 -2.29
N ARG A 125 -12.93 12.64 -1.76
CA ARG A 125 -14.07 12.04 -2.50
C ARG A 125 -13.73 10.81 -3.36
N LEU A 126 -12.66 10.12 -3.03
CA LEU A 126 -12.23 8.86 -3.67
C LEU A 126 -12.89 7.65 -2.98
N ARG A 127 -14.23 7.65 -2.93
CA ARG A 127 -15.03 6.64 -2.19
C ARG A 127 -14.74 5.22 -2.65
N ARG A 128 -14.55 5.03 -3.95
CA ARG A 128 -14.27 3.71 -4.52
C ARG A 128 -12.95 3.15 -3.99
N GLU A 129 -11.87 3.92 -4.10
CA GLU A 129 -10.53 3.54 -3.62
C GLU A 129 -10.53 3.26 -2.12
N ALA A 130 -11.23 4.09 -1.34
CA ALA A 130 -11.42 3.89 0.10
C ALA A 130 -12.13 2.57 0.41
N THR A 131 -13.26 2.29 -0.27
CA THR A 131 -14.03 1.05 -0.08
C THR A 131 -13.20 -0.18 -0.48
N LEU A 132 -12.48 -0.11 -1.60
CA LEU A 132 -11.65 -1.20 -2.08
C LEU A 132 -10.52 -1.51 -1.09
N LEU A 133 -9.85 -0.47 -0.57
CA LEU A 133 -8.82 -0.63 0.45
C LEU A 133 -9.41 -1.28 1.72
N ALA A 134 -10.54 -0.79 2.21
CA ALA A 134 -11.21 -1.34 3.39
C ALA A 134 -11.59 -2.81 3.20
N VAL A 135 -12.22 -3.16 2.08
CA VAL A 135 -12.60 -4.55 1.75
C VAL A 135 -11.38 -5.46 1.66
N THR A 136 -10.31 -4.99 0.99
CA THR A 136 -9.06 -5.75 0.86
C THR A 136 -8.45 -6.05 2.24
N ILE A 137 -8.42 -5.07 3.14
CA ILE A 137 -7.88 -5.23 4.49
C ILE A 137 -8.72 -6.19 5.33
N LEU A 138 -10.04 -5.99 5.36
CA LEU A 138 -10.96 -6.80 6.15
C LEU A 138 -10.96 -8.26 5.68
N SER A 139 -11.07 -8.47 4.37
CA SER A 139 -11.03 -9.82 3.80
C SER A 139 -9.67 -10.50 3.98
N GLY A 140 -8.56 -9.77 3.88
CA GLY A 140 -7.23 -10.29 4.15
C GLY A 140 -7.06 -10.72 5.61
N TRP A 141 -7.61 -9.94 6.57
CA TRP A 141 -7.61 -10.31 7.98
C TRP A 141 -8.40 -11.61 8.22
N VAL A 142 -9.57 -11.76 7.61
CA VAL A 142 -10.39 -12.99 7.70
C VAL A 142 -9.61 -14.18 7.15
N VAL A 143 -9.02 -14.03 5.95
CA VAL A 143 -8.24 -15.10 5.31
C VAL A 143 -7.04 -15.53 6.17
N ASN A 144 -6.28 -14.57 6.70
CA ASN A 144 -5.16 -14.89 7.59
C ASN A 144 -5.63 -15.66 8.85
N THR A 145 -6.75 -15.25 9.43
CA THR A 145 -7.32 -15.91 10.63
C THR A 145 -7.76 -17.34 10.31
N LEU A 146 -8.41 -17.56 9.17
CA LEU A 146 -8.82 -18.89 8.73
C LEU A 146 -7.62 -19.81 8.49
N ILE A 147 -6.57 -19.33 7.80
CA ILE A 147 -5.36 -20.12 7.56
C ILE A 147 -4.68 -20.47 8.89
N LYS A 148 -4.63 -19.54 9.84
CA LYS A 148 -4.10 -19.80 11.19
C LYS A 148 -4.84 -20.93 11.90
N SER A 149 -6.16 -20.93 11.83
CA SER A 149 -7.00 -21.97 12.46
C SER A 149 -6.80 -23.34 11.79
N LEU A 150 -6.65 -23.36 10.47
CA LEU A 150 -6.51 -24.60 9.70
C LEU A 150 -5.15 -25.26 9.90
N VAL A 151 -4.06 -24.48 9.95
CA VAL A 151 -2.70 -25.04 10.05
C VAL A 151 -2.33 -25.34 11.51
N GLY A 152 -2.69 -24.49 12.43
CA GLY A 152 -2.51 -24.72 13.88
C GLY A 152 -1.05 -24.88 14.34
N ARG A 153 -0.06 -24.44 13.60
CA ARG A 153 1.37 -24.67 13.86
C ARG A 153 1.81 -24.06 15.20
N PRO A 154 2.52 -24.82 16.09
CA PRO A 154 3.09 -24.27 17.32
C PRO A 154 4.19 -23.27 17.03
N ARG A 155 4.45 -22.36 18.00
CA ARG A 155 5.52 -21.36 17.89
C ARG A 155 6.90 -21.97 18.17
N PRO A 156 7.99 -21.30 17.73
CA PRO A 156 9.35 -21.70 18.04
C PRO A 156 9.58 -21.81 19.56
N THR A 157 10.32 -22.84 19.97
CA THR A 157 10.75 -23.03 21.36
C THR A 157 12.26 -23.15 21.51
N ILE A 158 12.97 -23.13 20.35
CA ILE A 158 14.45 -23.30 20.30
C ILE A 158 15.23 -22.02 20.65
N VAL A 159 14.56 -20.88 20.68
CA VAL A 159 15.12 -19.59 21.12
C VAL A 159 14.14 -18.86 22.02
N SER A 160 14.65 -17.98 22.90
CA SER A 160 13.81 -17.14 23.75
C SER A 160 13.00 -16.15 22.92
N HIS A 161 11.74 -15.95 23.30
CA HIS A 161 10.89 -14.92 22.70
C HIS A 161 11.23 -13.54 23.29
N LEU A 162 11.53 -12.58 22.42
CA LEU A 162 11.86 -11.22 22.81
C LEU A 162 10.69 -10.24 22.65
N ALA A 163 9.51 -10.78 22.31
CA ALA A 163 8.23 -10.08 22.26
C ALA A 163 7.10 -11.05 22.62
N GLU A 164 6.00 -10.51 23.10
CA GLU A 164 4.80 -11.30 23.37
C GLU A 164 4.17 -11.79 22.06
N ALA A 165 3.77 -13.06 22.07
CA ALA A 165 3.12 -13.68 20.94
C ALA A 165 2.26 -14.87 21.38
N GLY A 166 0.98 -14.82 21.08
CA GLY A 166 0.02 -15.90 21.37
C GLY A 166 -0.53 -16.58 20.11
N GLY A 167 -1.19 -17.72 20.31
CA GLY A 167 -1.87 -18.48 19.27
C GLY A 167 -0.94 -19.15 18.25
N SER A 168 -1.52 -19.63 17.15
CA SER A 168 -0.82 -20.33 16.07
C SER A 168 0.30 -19.49 15.43
N SER A 169 1.42 -20.15 15.11
CA SER A 169 2.58 -19.52 14.49
C SER A 169 2.37 -19.23 13.00
N PHE A 170 1.74 -20.15 12.27
CA PHE A 170 1.62 -20.06 10.81
C PHE A 170 0.23 -19.59 10.36
N PRO A 171 0.18 -18.71 9.35
CA PRO A 171 1.24 -17.83 8.89
C PRO A 171 1.46 -16.68 9.87
N SER A 172 2.59 -15.95 9.76
CA SER A 172 2.85 -14.78 10.61
C SER A 172 1.83 -13.67 10.36
N GLY A 173 1.06 -13.31 11.41
CA GLY A 173 0.02 -12.27 11.29
C GLY A 173 0.59 -10.87 11.06
N HIS A 174 1.76 -10.54 11.65
CA HIS A 174 2.46 -9.29 11.37
C HIS A 174 2.88 -9.22 9.89
N SER A 175 3.44 -10.29 9.35
CA SER A 175 3.90 -10.34 7.96
C SER A 175 2.73 -10.26 6.98
N PHE A 176 1.70 -11.09 7.15
CA PHE A 176 0.55 -11.16 6.26
C PHE A 176 -0.24 -9.85 6.26
N ASN A 177 -0.68 -9.42 7.43
CA ASN A 177 -1.56 -8.26 7.51
C ASN A 177 -0.83 -6.94 7.20
N SER A 178 0.47 -6.83 7.49
CA SER A 178 1.25 -5.66 7.06
C SER A 178 1.39 -5.62 5.55
N ALA A 179 1.66 -6.76 4.90
CA ALA A 179 1.74 -6.84 3.46
C ALA A 179 0.40 -6.45 2.80
N VAL A 180 -0.73 -6.93 3.31
CA VAL A 180 -2.07 -6.54 2.83
C VAL A 180 -2.30 -5.04 2.98
N VAL A 181 -2.02 -4.48 4.16
CA VAL A 181 -2.33 -3.07 4.46
C VAL A 181 -1.40 -2.13 3.70
N TYR A 182 -0.08 -2.27 3.87
CA TYR A 182 0.87 -1.30 3.30
C TYR A 182 0.95 -1.42 1.77
N MET A 183 0.88 -2.64 1.22
CA MET A 183 0.81 -2.80 -0.24
C MET A 183 -0.53 -2.29 -0.77
N GLY A 184 -1.65 -2.59 -0.12
CA GLY A 184 -2.96 -2.04 -0.48
C GLY A 184 -2.97 -0.51 -0.48
N MET A 185 -2.41 0.13 0.56
CA MET A 185 -2.25 1.60 0.63
C MET A 185 -1.36 2.12 -0.50
N ALA A 186 -0.21 1.50 -0.72
CA ALA A 186 0.71 1.91 -1.79
C ALA A 186 0.05 1.81 -3.17
N LEU A 187 -0.70 0.75 -3.43
CA LEU A 187 -1.43 0.57 -4.69
C LEU A 187 -2.55 1.59 -4.84
N ALA A 188 -3.32 1.88 -3.78
CA ALA A 188 -4.36 2.89 -3.79
C ALA A 188 -3.79 4.29 -4.06
N LEU A 189 -2.73 4.69 -3.33
CA LEU A 189 -2.09 6.00 -3.46
C LEU A 189 -1.30 6.14 -4.77
N ALA A 190 -0.63 5.08 -5.23
CA ALA A 190 0.07 5.07 -6.51
C ALA A 190 -0.87 5.33 -7.70
N SER A 191 -2.16 4.98 -7.58
CA SER A 191 -3.16 5.27 -8.62
C SER A 191 -3.38 6.76 -8.82
N LEU A 192 -3.11 7.59 -7.80
CA LEU A 192 -3.28 9.04 -7.84
C LEU A 192 -2.12 9.77 -8.51
N SER A 193 -0.96 9.13 -8.68
CA SER A 193 0.23 9.77 -9.25
C SER A 193 0.35 9.52 -10.76
N ALA A 194 0.59 10.58 -11.53
CA ALA A 194 0.93 10.50 -12.94
C ALA A 194 2.38 10.02 -13.17
N ARG A 195 3.28 10.27 -12.21
CA ARG A 195 4.72 10.00 -12.32
C ARG A 195 5.03 8.53 -12.06
N ARG A 196 5.57 7.83 -13.06
CA ARG A 196 5.93 6.42 -12.97
C ARG A 196 6.93 6.13 -11.84
N GLY A 197 7.94 6.99 -11.65
CA GLY A 197 8.92 6.84 -10.57
C GLY A 197 8.28 6.87 -9.19
N VAL A 198 7.38 7.84 -8.92
CA VAL A 198 6.64 7.94 -7.64
C VAL A 198 5.81 6.69 -7.37
N ARG A 199 5.14 6.14 -8.37
CA ARG A 199 4.36 4.90 -8.20
C ARG A 199 5.23 3.72 -7.80
N TRP A 200 6.35 3.53 -8.50
CA TRP A 200 7.26 2.44 -8.19
C TRP A 200 7.96 2.63 -6.85
N SER A 201 8.31 3.85 -6.45
CA SER A 201 8.89 4.11 -5.13
C SER A 201 7.91 3.80 -3.99
N MET A 202 6.61 4.10 -4.15
CA MET A 202 5.59 3.73 -3.16
C MET A 202 5.46 2.21 -3.02
N ILE A 203 5.41 1.48 -4.13
CA ILE A 203 5.26 0.02 -4.13
C ILE A 203 6.53 -0.65 -3.56
N ALA A 204 7.70 -0.21 -4.01
CA ALA A 204 8.97 -0.73 -3.51
C ALA A 204 9.17 -0.41 -2.03
N GLY A 205 8.81 0.81 -1.60
CA GLY A 205 8.84 1.21 -0.20
C GLY A 205 7.93 0.36 0.68
N ALA A 206 6.70 0.10 0.23
CA ALA A 206 5.77 -0.79 0.94
C ALA A 206 6.30 -2.23 1.01
N ALA A 207 6.87 -2.74 -0.08
CA ALA A 207 7.47 -4.07 -0.09
C ALA A 207 8.65 -4.16 0.89
N LEU A 208 9.53 -3.15 0.91
CA LEU A 208 10.67 -3.09 1.83
C LEU A 208 10.22 -3.00 3.29
N VAL A 209 9.32 -2.07 3.62
CA VAL A 209 8.81 -1.89 4.99
C VAL A 209 8.17 -3.18 5.50
N THR A 210 7.35 -3.84 4.69
CA THR A 210 6.69 -5.09 5.08
C THR A 210 7.67 -6.26 5.20
N ALA A 211 8.71 -6.31 4.37
CA ALA A 211 9.80 -7.30 4.51
C ALA A 211 10.60 -7.09 5.80
N LEU A 212 10.90 -5.85 6.19
CA LEU A 212 11.57 -5.54 7.46
C LEU A 212 10.69 -5.91 8.67
N ILE A 213 9.39 -5.60 8.62
CA ILE A 213 8.43 -6.06 9.64
C ILE A 213 8.43 -7.59 9.73
N ALA A 214 8.41 -8.26 8.59
CA ALA A 214 8.43 -9.71 8.51
C ALA A 214 9.71 -10.28 9.15
N LEU A 215 10.88 -9.76 8.77
CA LEU A 215 12.18 -10.18 9.29
C LEU A 215 12.30 -9.94 10.81
N SER A 216 11.74 -8.84 11.31
CA SER A 216 11.75 -8.55 12.75
C SER A 216 11.12 -9.66 13.59
N ARG A 217 10.12 -10.40 13.04
CA ARG A 217 9.45 -11.51 13.76
C ARG A 217 10.36 -12.74 13.93
N VAL A 218 11.24 -13.00 12.97
CA VAL A 218 12.27 -14.03 13.07
C VAL A 218 13.33 -13.61 14.10
N TRP A 219 13.81 -12.36 13.98
CA TRP A 219 14.81 -11.82 14.91
C TRP A 219 14.33 -11.84 16.35
N LEU A 220 13.04 -11.52 16.60
CA LEU A 220 12.41 -11.58 17.92
C LEU A 220 12.14 -13.03 18.40
N GLY A 221 12.36 -14.04 17.57
CA GLY A 221 12.23 -15.47 17.93
C GLY A 221 10.80 -15.98 18.04
N VAL A 222 9.80 -15.20 17.63
CA VAL A 222 8.38 -15.51 17.82
C VAL A 222 7.72 -16.21 16.64
N HIS A 223 8.39 -16.26 15.50
CA HIS A 223 7.96 -16.95 14.28
C HIS A 223 9.12 -17.63 13.58
N TYR A 224 8.86 -18.75 12.95
CA TYR A 224 9.79 -19.39 12.03
C TYR A 224 9.96 -18.57 10.74
N PRO A 225 11.14 -18.62 10.08
CA PRO A 225 11.35 -18.01 8.77
C PRO A 225 10.27 -18.38 7.74
N SER A 226 9.84 -19.64 7.71
CA SER A 226 8.79 -20.10 6.80
C SER A 226 7.42 -19.49 7.11
N ASP A 227 7.07 -19.25 8.40
CA ASP A 227 5.82 -18.55 8.78
C ASP A 227 5.79 -17.12 8.24
N VAL A 228 6.95 -16.48 8.31
CA VAL A 228 7.15 -15.09 7.91
C VAL A 228 7.11 -14.96 6.38
N LEU A 229 7.80 -15.87 5.68
CA LEU A 229 7.81 -15.93 4.22
C LEU A 229 6.41 -16.18 3.66
N ALA A 230 5.71 -17.20 4.18
CA ALA A 230 4.34 -17.48 3.79
C ALA A 230 3.42 -16.29 4.08
N GLY A 231 3.52 -15.69 5.29
CA GLY A 231 2.74 -14.52 5.64
C GLY A 231 2.96 -13.37 4.66
N TRP A 232 4.21 -13.05 4.35
CA TRP A 232 4.54 -11.95 3.44
C TRP A 232 4.05 -12.22 2.01
N LEU A 233 4.33 -13.42 1.46
CA LEU A 233 3.88 -13.80 0.13
C LEU A 233 2.35 -13.84 0.03
N GLY A 234 1.67 -14.45 1.01
CA GLY A 234 0.21 -14.51 1.03
C GLY A 234 -0.43 -13.12 1.10
N GLY A 235 0.09 -12.23 1.95
CA GLY A 235 -0.40 -10.86 2.06
C GLY A 235 -0.16 -10.02 0.81
N MET A 236 1.02 -10.13 0.20
CA MET A 236 1.34 -9.50 -1.09
C MET A 236 0.44 -10.02 -2.20
N GLY A 237 0.30 -11.34 -2.31
CA GLY A 237 -0.59 -11.99 -3.28
C GLY A 237 -2.03 -11.53 -3.12
N TRP A 238 -2.53 -11.40 -1.88
CA TRP A 238 -3.87 -10.90 -1.59
C TRP A 238 -4.07 -9.46 -2.09
N ALA A 239 -3.19 -8.53 -1.70
CA ALA A 239 -3.27 -7.13 -2.10
C ALA A 239 -3.18 -6.94 -3.63
N LEU A 240 -2.26 -7.67 -4.29
CA LEU A 240 -2.09 -7.62 -5.74
C LEU A 240 -3.28 -8.22 -6.48
N THR A 241 -3.87 -9.32 -5.97
CA THR A 241 -5.08 -9.94 -6.54
C THR A 241 -6.27 -8.98 -6.45
N ALA A 242 -6.51 -8.42 -5.26
CA ALA A 242 -7.58 -7.44 -5.06
C ALA A 242 -7.40 -6.25 -6.01
N SER A 243 -6.19 -5.76 -6.14
CA SER A 243 -5.80 -4.71 -7.05
C SER A 243 -6.14 -5.02 -8.51
N ALA A 244 -5.82 -6.22 -8.97
CA ALA A 244 -6.05 -6.63 -10.35
C ALA A 244 -7.54 -6.85 -10.67
N MET A 245 -8.28 -7.46 -9.74
CA MET A 245 -9.72 -7.74 -9.91
C MET A 245 -10.57 -6.47 -9.91
N LEU A 246 -10.10 -5.44 -9.22
CA LEU A 246 -10.83 -4.18 -9.04
C LEU A 246 -10.42 -3.10 -10.05
N TYR A 247 -9.54 -3.48 -10.98
CA TYR A 247 -9.15 -2.65 -12.11
C TYR A 247 -10.34 -2.45 -13.06
N ARG A 248 -10.71 -1.17 -13.29
CA ARG A 248 -11.56 -0.79 -14.43
C ARG A 248 -10.69 -0.03 -15.43
N PRO A 249 -10.67 -0.44 -16.70
CA PRO A 249 -9.99 0.32 -17.75
C PRO A 249 -10.52 1.75 -17.80
N ALA A 250 -9.64 2.72 -18.02
CA ALA A 250 -10.06 4.12 -18.24
C ALA A 250 -11.03 4.25 -19.43
N ARG A 251 -11.00 3.30 -20.35
CA ARG A 251 -11.95 3.20 -21.50
C ARG A 251 -13.38 2.96 -21.05
N ASP A 252 -13.63 2.03 -20.13
CA ASP A 252 -15.00 1.74 -19.66
C ASP A 252 -15.64 2.95 -18.95
N LEU A 253 -14.82 3.82 -18.35
CA LEU A 253 -15.29 5.06 -17.73
C LEU A 253 -15.51 6.18 -18.76
N ALA A 254 -14.71 6.24 -19.81
CA ALA A 254 -14.86 7.17 -20.92
C ALA A 254 -16.10 6.82 -21.76
N ASP A 255 -16.29 5.53 -22.04
CA ASP A 255 -17.43 5.02 -22.79
C ASP A 255 -18.76 5.14 -21.99
N ALA A 256 -18.70 5.03 -20.67
CA ALA A 256 -19.86 5.29 -19.79
C ALA A 256 -20.16 6.80 -19.61
N ALA A 257 -19.18 7.69 -19.82
CA ALA A 257 -19.35 9.13 -19.75
C ALA A 257 -19.74 9.76 -21.10
N ALA A 258 -19.44 9.11 -22.22
CA ALA A 258 -19.72 9.60 -23.56
C ALA A 258 -21.21 9.96 -23.79
N PRO A 259 -22.20 9.08 -23.46
CA PRO A 259 -23.61 9.42 -23.64
C PRO A 259 -24.09 10.56 -22.76
N ALA A 260 -23.49 10.76 -21.58
CA ALA A 260 -23.83 11.88 -20.68
C ALA A 260 -23.30 13.21 -21.21
N ILE A 261 -22.17 13.21 -21.90
CA ILE A 261 -21.59 14.38 -22.54
C ILE A 261 -22.37 14.74 -23.82
N GLU A 262 -22.80 13.76 -24.58
CA GLU A 262 -23.60 13.91 -25.80
C GLU A 262 -25.02 14.44 -25.47
N ALA A 263 -25.60 13.99 -24.35
CA ALA A 263 -26.89 14.49 -23.86
C ALA A 263 -26.80 15.91 -23.26
N ALA A 264 -25.62 16.35 -22.81
CA ALA A 264 -25.39 17.68 -22.22
C ALA A 264 -24.99 18.75 -23.25
N THR A 265 -24.81 18.37 -24.53
CA THR A 265 -24.56 19.33 -25.63
C THR A 265 -25.86 19.47 -26.44
N PRO A 266 -26.77 20.42 -26.11
CA PRO A 266 -27.91 20.73 -26.96
C PRO A 266 -27.38 21.33 -28.24
N GLY A 267 -27.87 20.83 -29.39
CA GLY A 267 -27.47 21.24 -30.74
C GLY A 267 -27.52 22.75 -30.97
N GLU A 268 -26.38 23.37 -30.96
CA GLU A 268 -26.12 24.70 -31.46
C GLU A 268 -25.10 24.63 -32.60
N LEU A 269 -25.45 23.99 -33.69
CA LEU A 269 -24.76 24.16 -34.97
C LEU A 269 -25.70 23.75 -36.12
N THR A 270 -26.89 24.35 -36.20
CA THR A 270 -27.62 24.48 -37.49
C THR A 270 -28.46 25.76 -37.43
N GLY A 271 -27.86 26.84 -37.92
CA GLY A 271 -28.49 28.12 -38.14
C GLY A 271 -27.64 28.95 -39.07
#